data_acbbd33c23bb37cd59cec0dc456a0ff3
#
_entry.id   acbbd33c23bb37cd59cec0dc456a0ff3
#
_cell.length_a   1.000
_cell.length_b   1.000
_cell.length_c   1.000
_cell.angle_alpha   90.00
_cell.angle_beta   90.00
_cell.angle_gamma   90.00
#
_symmetry.space_group_name_H-M   'P 1'
#
loop_
_entity.id
_entity.type
_entity.pdbx_description
1 polymer ?
#
loop_
_entity_poly.entity_id
_entity_poly.type
_entity_poly.pdbx_seq_one_letter_code
_entity_poly.pdbx_strand_id
1 'polypeptide(L)'
;MKKVILFTLSCLVSCLLVSAQKIGLSIHYNMVMQIPKEVYSMSDLSKRQMIINQLSNQHKTYTLFTNGNECAFSTTGIDNNVIKLEGSGSYYTNTTDNKEISIKSIVDKTFVVFSDSLKNEWDLYFDETTEVLGKKCTKAVYKKNRSVVAWFCQEIPSPVGPCGYIGLPGAILRLTTSSEIYEAESILPIKGQVKIELPKGKIMQKPAFEKLQKKKIEELKESGNDNVIVL
;
A
#
# COMPACT_ATOMS: atom_id res chain seq x y z
N MET A 1 10.05 -5.00 -65.17
CA MET A 1 9.91 -5.76 -63.93
C MET A 1 10.49 -5.01 -62.69
N LYS A 2 10.28 -3.70 -62.55
CA LYS A 2 10.83 -2.92 -61.42
C LYS A 2 9.75 -2.08 -60.69
N LYS A 3 8.47 -2.30 -60.90
CA LYS A 3 7.38 -1.52 -60.31
C LYS A 3 6.47 -2.28 -59.32
N VAL A 4 6.73 -3.54 -59.05
CA VAL A 4 5.87 -4.37 -58.16
C VAL A 4 6.42 -4.51 -56.74
N ILE A 5 7.72 -4.20 -56.52
CA ILE A 5 8.37 -4.42 -55.20
C ILE A 5 8.14 -3.24 -54.22
N LEU A 6 7.66 -2.08 -54.68
CA LEU A 6 7.49 -0.90 -53.82
C LEU A 6 6.16 -0.83 -53.08
N PHE A 7 5.19 -1.71 -53.43
CA PHE A 7 3.83 -1.68 -52.80
C PHE A 7 3.66 -2.63 -51.63
N THR A 8 4.56 -3.61 -51.47
CA THR A 8 4.45 -4.60 -50.37
C THR A 8 5.16 -4.17 -49.09
N LEU A 9 6.03 -3.14 -49.14
CA LEU A 9 6.73 -2.64 -47.94
C LEU A 9 5.94 -1.60 -47.17
N SER A 10 4.91 -0.98 -47.77
CA SER A 10 4.08 0.03 -47.12
C SER A 10 2.97 -0.55 -46.24
N CYS A 11 2.61 -1.84 -46.44
CA CYS A 11 1.54 -2.49 -45.66
C CYS A 11 2.00 -3.14 -44.34
N LEU A 12 3.33 -3.27 -44.14
CA LEU A 12 3.90 -3.92 -42.94
C LEU A 12 4.18 -2.95 -41.78
N VAL A 13 4.10 -1.64 -41.99
CA VAL A 13 4.38 -0.62 -40.96
C VAL A 13 3.11 -0.15 -40.24
N SER A 14 1.90 -0.45 -40.76
CA SER A 14 0.64 0.03 -40.18
C SER A 14 0.04 -0.87 -39.07
N CYS A 15 0.69 -1.97 -38.68
CA CYS A 15 0.13 -2.91 -37.70
C CYS A 15 0.71 -2.80 -36.26
N LEU A 16 1.50 -1.78 -35.95
CA LEU A 16 2.15 -1.69 -34.61
C LEU A 16 1.68 -0.53 -33.71
N LEU A 17 0.54 0.10 -34.01
CA LEU A 17 -0.11 0.99 -33.07
C LEU A 17 -1.29 0.29 -32.38
N VAL A 18 -1.06 -0.89 -31.83
CA VAL A 18 -1.89 -1.38 -30.73
C VAL A 18 -1.57 -0.46 -29.55
N SER A 19 -2.40 0.55 -29.36
CA SER A 19 -2.47 1.30 -28.11
C SER A 19 -2.72 0.27 -27.03
N ALA A 20 -1.68 -0.14 -26.31
CA ALA A 20 -1.82 -0.96 -25.12
C ALA A 20 -2.68 -0.12 -24.16
N GLN A 21 -3.97 -0.38 -24.14
CA GLN A 21 -4.85 0.19 -23.12
C GLN A 21 -4.22 -0.19 -21.79
N LYS A 22 -3.76 0.80 -21.03
CA LYS A 22 -3.27 0.57 -19.67
C LYS A 22 -4.41 -0.03 -18.88
N ILE A 23 -4.34 -1.35 -18.67
CA ILE A 23 -5.30 -2.08 -17.85
C ILE A 23 -4.95 -1.70 -16.41
N GLY A 24 -5.87 -1.07 -15.72
CA GLY A 24 -5.74 -0.80 -14.30
C GLY A 24 -5.78 -2.12 -13.53
N LEU A 25 -5.20 -2.13 -12.35
CA LEU A 25 -5.20 -3.26 -11.44
C LEU A 25 -5.86 -2.85 -10.12
N SER A 26 -6.78 -3.68 -9.62
CA SER A 26 -7.31 -3.58 -8.26
C SER A 26 -6.90 -4.79 -7.45
N ILE A 27 -6.40 -4.57 -6.24
CA ILE A 27 -6.06 -5.61 -5.28
C ILE A 27 -6.82 -5.32 -3.99
N HIS A 28 -7.59 -6.30 -3.50
CA HIS A 28 -8.27 -6.19 -2.22
C HIS A 28 -7.43 -6.86 -1.14
N TYR A 29 -7.26 -6.17 -0.02
CA TYR A 29 -6.49 -6.64 1.13
C TYR A 29 -7.36 -6.75 2.35
N ASN A 30 -7.14 -7.80 3.13
CA ASN A 30 -7.54 -7.87 4.52
C ASN A 30 -6.36 -7.42 5.40
N MET A 31 -6.65 -6.57 6.37
CA MET A 31 -5.69 -6.15 7.39
C MET A 31 -6.10 -6.73 8.73
N VAL A 32 -5.12 -7.32 9.43
CA VAL A 32 -5.24 -7.78 10.80
C VAL A 32 -4.15 -7.16 11.66
N MET A 33 -4.45 -6.98 12.95
CA MET A 33 -3.44 -6.51 13.90
C MET A 33 -2.44 -7.62 14.21
N GLN A 34 -1.16 -7.26 14.21
CA GLN A 34 -0.11 -8.15 14.68
C GLN A 34 -0.12 -8.19 16.21
N ILE A 35 -0.16 -9.39 16.79
CA ILE A 35 -0.10 -9.55 18.24
C ILE A 35 1.35 -9.33 18.70
N PRO A 36 1.62 -8.32 19.55
CA PRO A 36 2.97 -8.08 20.07
C PRO A 36 3.52 -9.29 20.82
N LYS A 37 4.82 -9.57 20.68
CA LYS A 37 5.45 -10.72 21.32
C LYS A 37 5.32 -10.68 22.85
N GLU A 38 5.33 -9.51 23.44
CA GLU A 38 5.18 -9.24 24.86
C GLU A 38 3.87 -9.78 25.41
N VAL A 39 2.80 -9.79 24.61
CA VAL A 39 1.50 -10.34 24.97
C VAL A 39 1.60 -11.85 25.27
N TYR A 40 2.39 -12.58 24.47
CA TYR A 40 2.58 -14.03 24.67
C TYR A 40 3.35 -14.36 25.94
N SER A 41 4.20 -13.45 26.45
CA SER A 41 4.99 -13.60 27.67
C SER A 41 4.30 -13.14 28.94
N MET A 42 3.06 -12.62 28.85
CA MET A 42 2.28 -12.20 30.02
C MET A 42 1.92 -13.40 30.91
N SER A 43 2.18 -13.25 32.21
CA SER A 43 1.87 -14.28 33.23
C SER A 43 0.37 -14.43 33.49
N ASP A 44 -0.39 -13.33 33.41
CA ASP A 44 -1.86 -13.34 33.55
C ASP A 44 -2.49 -13.89 32.27
N LEU A 45 -2.93 -15.15 32.33
CA LEU A 45 -3.53 -15.88 31.22
C LEU A 45 -4.84 -15.26 30.75
N SER A 46 -5.67 -14.75 31.69
CA SER A 46 -6.97 -14.16 31.38
C SER A 46 -6.80 -12.85 30.62
N LYS A 47 -5.92 -11.97 31.11
CA LYS A 47 -5.58 -10.70 30.47
C LYS A 47 -4.93 -10.93 29.11
N ARG A 48 -4.01 -11.90 29.01
CA ARG A 48 -3.37 -12.29 27.74
C ARG A 48 -4.42 -12.70 26.71
N GLN A 49 -5.33 -13.61 27.07
CA GLN A 49 -6.38 -14.09 26.15
C GLN A 49 -7.33 -12.98 25.73
N MET A 50 -7.68 -12.08 26.65
CA MET A 50 -8.52 -10.91 26.33
C MET A 50 -7.86 -10.00 25.29
N ILE A 51 -6.57 -9.69 25.45
CA ILE A 51 -5.82 -8.85 24.50
C ILE A 51 -5.71 -9.56 23.13
N ILE A 52 -5.38 -10.85 23.10
CA ILE A 52 -5.32 -11.63 21.87
C ILE A 52 -6.65 -11.58 21.15
N ASN A 53 -7.76 -11.85 21.82
CA ASN A 53 -9.10 -11.81 21.24
C ASN A 53 -9.46 -10.42 20.72
N GLN A 54 -9.14 -9.36 21.48
CA GLN A 54 -9.40 -7.99 21.06
C GLN A 54 -8.63 -7.61 19.78
N LEU A 55 -7.34 -7.95 19.69
CA LEU A 55 -6.51 -7.66 18.51
C LEU A 55 -6.91 -8.53 17.32
N SER A 56 -7.15 -9.83 17.55
CA SER A 56 -7.52 -10.76 16.47
C SER A 56 -8.87 -10.44 15.82
N ASN A 57 -9.75 -9.74 16.52
CA ASN A 57 -11.06 -9.32 16.00
C ASN A 57 -11.01 -7.97 15.26
N GLN A 58 -9.85 -7.32 15.22
CA GLN A 58 -9.69 -6.08 14.46
C GLN A 58 -9.31 -6.37 13.01
N HIS A 59 -10.32 -6.39 12.16
CA HIS A 59 -10.17 -6.55 10.72
C HIS A 59 -10.56 -5.27 9.99
N LYS A 60 -9.79 -4.91 8.96
CA LYS A 60 -10.15 -3.85 8.03
C LYS A 60 -9.84 -4.29 6.62
N THR A 61 -10.72 -3.99 5.69
CA THR A 61 -10.50 -4.21 4.27
C THR A 61 -10.01 -2.95 3.59
N TYR A 62 -9.11 -3.13 2.63
CA TYR A 62 -8.56 -2.05 1.82
C TYR A 62 -8.61 -2.43 0.35
N THR A 63 -8.81 -1.44 -0.49
CA THR A 63 -8.69 -1.55 -1.94
C THR A 63 -7.47 -0.78 -2.40
N LEU A 64 -6.56 -1.44 -3.08
CA LEU A 64 -5.49 -0.81 -3.84
C LEU A 64 -5.93 -0.76 -5.29
N PHE A 65 -5.78 0.41 -5.92
CA PHE A 65 -5.93 0.61 -7.34
C PHE A 65 -4.66 1.20 -7.93
N THR A 66 -4.25 0.75 -9.12
CA THR A 66 -3.17 1.37 -9.87
C THR A 66 -3.45 1.38 -11.37
N ASN A 67 -3.01 2.45 -12.04
CA ASN A 67 -2.95 2.58 -13.50
C ASN A 67 -1.50 2.52 -14.03
N GLY A 68 -0.55 2.10 -13.18
CA GLY A 68 0.87 2.00 -13.46
C GLY A 68 1.70 3.13 -12.82
N ASN A 69 1.37 4.39 -13.01
CA ASN A 69 2.12 5.52 -12.44
C ASN A 69 1.50 6.03 -11.13
N GLU A 70 0.19 5.91 -11.01
CA GLU A 70 -0.57 6.30 -9.82
C GLU A 70 -1.08 5.06 -9.10
N CYS A 71 -1.05 5.12 -7.79
CA CYS A 71 -1.62 4.11 -6.92
C CYS A 71 -2.43 4.78 -5.82
N ALA A 72 -3.65 4.30 -5.60
CA ALA A 72 -4.49 4.66 -4.47
C ALA A 72 -4.73 3.42 -3.60
N PHE A 73 -4.49 3.54 -2.30
CA PHE A 73 -4.77 2.52 -1.30
C PHE A 73 -5.72 3.13 -0.28
N SER A 74 -6.93 2.58 -0.15
CA SER A 74 -8.01 3.18 0.64
C SER A 74 -8.91 2.12 1.27
N THR A 75 -9.59 2.48 2.34
CA THR A 75 -10.68 1.68 2.94
C THR A 75 -11.94 1.68 2.09
N THR A 76 -12.06 2.59 1.13
CA THR A 76 -13.17 2.62 0.18
C THR A 76 -12.87 1.75 -1.05
N GLY A 77 -13.90 1.11 -1.59
CA GLY A 77 -13.81 0.43 -2.89
C GLY A 77 -13.83 1.42 -4.06
N ILE A 78 -13.78 0.85 -5.28
CA ILE A 78 -14.01 1.61 -6.51
C ILE A 78 -15.53 1.64 -6.75
N ASP A 79 -16.10 2.84 -6.77
CA ASP A 79 -17.50 3.08 -7.07
C ASP A 79 -17.63 4.00 -8.29
N ASN A 80 -18.47 3.60 -9.27
CA ASN A 80 -18.69 4.36 -10.52
C ASN A 80 -17.39 4.83 -11.20
N ASN A 81 -16.38 3.95 -11.26
CA ASN A 81 -15.03 4.25 -11.76
C ASN A 81 -14.31 5.38 -10.99
N VAL A 82 -14.63 5.57 -9.73
CA VAL A 82 -13.95 6.51 -8.83
C VAL A 82 -13.46 5.76 -7.60
N ILE A 83 -12.21 5.99 -7.21
CA ILE A 83 -11.70 5.63 -5.89
C ILE A 83 -11.41 6.91 -5.11
N LYS A 84 -11.98 7.02 -3.91
CA LYS A 84 -11.76 8.16 -3.03
C LYS A 84 -10.70 7.83 -2.00
N LEU A 85 -9.80 8.77 -1.77
CA LEU A 85 -8.83 8.64 -0.70
C LEU A 85 -9.47 9.16 0.60
N GLU A 86 -10.04 8.26 1.37
CA GLU A 86 -10.76 8.57 2.62
C GLU A 86 -10.31 7.66 3.77
N GLY A 87 -10.41 8.20 4.99
CA GLY A 87 -10.06 7.46 6.21
C GLY A 87 -8.55 7.40 6.50
N SER A 88 -8.23 7.31 7.79
CA SER A 88 -6.84 7.14 8.25
C SER A 88 -6.26 5.82 7.73
N GLY A 89 -4.99 5.85 7.30
CA GLY A 89 -4.32 4.72 6.68
C GLY A 89 -4.52 4.63 5.16
N SER A 90 -5.15 5.63 4.53
CA SER A 90 -5.22 5.74 3.07
C SER A 90 -4.00 6.45 2.50
N TYR A 91 -3.55 5.99 1.33
CA TYR A 91 -2.35 6.48 0.64
C TYR A 91 -2.59 6.68 -0.85
N TYR A 92 -2.03 7.73 -1.39
CA TYR A 92 -1.85 7.96 -2.81
C TYR A 92 -0.37 8.10 -3.12
N THR A 93 0.11 7.44 -4.15
CA THR A 93 1.46 7.60 -4.67
C THR A 93 1.44 7.89 -6.16
N ASN A 94 2.32 8.79 -6.58
CA ASN A 94 2.61 9.04 -7.98
C ASN A 94 4.10 8.89 -8.21
N THR A 95 4.50 7.90 -9.00
CA THR A 95 5.91 7.57 -9.25
C THR A 95 6.56 8.56 -10.21
N THR A 96 5.79 9.20 -11.10
CA THR A 96 6.30 10.22 -12.03
C THR A 96 6.70 11.49 -11.30
N ASP A 97 5.85 11.93 -10.36
CA ASP A 97 6.06 13.17 -9.61
C ASP A 97 6.83 12.97 -8.31
N ASN A 98 7.22 11.72 -8.00
CA ASN A 98 7.85 11.33 -6.73
C ASN A 98 7.04 11.83 -5.50
N LYS A 99 5.73 11.59 -5.53
CA LYS A 99 4.77 12.21 -4.61
C LYS A 99 4.00 11.14 -3.82
N GLU A 100 3.91 11.31 -2.51
CA GLU A 100 3.00 10.56 -1.63
C GLU A 100 2.05 11.54 -0.93
N ILE A 101 0.77 11.21 -0.89
CA ILE A 101 -0.23 11.81 -0.02
C ILE A 101 -0.80 10.71 0.87
N SER A 102 -0.90 10.96 2.16
CA SER A 102 -1.50 10.01 3.10
C SER A 102 -2.48 10.71 4.03
N ILE A 103 -3.51 9.98 4.43
CA ILE A 103 -4.45 10.42 5.46
C ILE A 103 -4.02 9.77 6.77
N LYS A 104 -3.71 10.60 7.77
CA LYS A 104 -3.24 10.16 9.08
C LYS A 104 -4.03 10.82 10.19
N SER A 105 -4.18 10.13 11.31
CA SER A 105 -4.86 10.67 12.49
C SER A 105 -3.91 10.80 13.66
N ILE A 106 -4.10 11.84 14.47
CA ILE A 106 -3.51 11.99 15.79
C ILE A 106 -4.67 12.21 16.75
N VAL A 107 -4.92 11.23 17.62
CA VAL A 107 -6.10 11.17 18.49
C VAL A 107 -7.38 11.22 17.62
N ASP A 108 -8.16 12.28 17.72
CA ASP A 108 -9.43 12.53 17.02
C ASP A 108 -9.31 13.43 15.78
N LYS A 109 -8.11 13.92 15.47
CA LYS A 109 -7.87 14.83 14.35
C LYS A 109 -7.23 14.12 13.18
N THR A 110 -7.81 14.32 12.00
CA THR A 110 -7.32 13.79 10.73
C THR A 110 -6.54 14.85 9.95
N PHE A 111 -5.44 14.43 9.34
CA PHE A 111 -4.52 15.27 8.58
C PHE A 111 -4.28 14.68 7.20
N VAL A 112 -4.18 15.56 6.21
CA VAL A 112 -3.68 15.22 4.87
C VAL A 112 -2.18 15.50 4.85
N VAL A 113 -1.37 14.47 4.74
CA VAL A 113 0.08 14.54 4.85
C VAL A 113 0.72 14.32 3.48
N PHE A 114 1.58 15.25 3.08
CA PHE A 114 2.35 15.19 1.85
C PHE A 114 3.81 14.80 2.10
N SER A 115 4.37 13.97 1.22
CA SER A 115 5.79 13.62 1.15
C SER A 115 6.26 13.64 -0.29
N ASP A 116 7.46 14.15 -0.53
CA ASP A 116 8.21 14.06 -1.78
C ASP A 116 9.19 12.87 -1.81
N SER A 117 9.05 11.96 -0.85
CA SER A 117 9.87 10.75 -0.72
C SER A 117 8.98 9.52 -0.69
N LEU A 118 9.19 8.63 -1.65
CA LEU A 118 8.47 7.36 -1.76
C LEU A 118 9.14 6.24 -0.95
N LYS A 119 8.36 5.24 -0.55
CA LYS A 119 8.82 4.05 0.18
C LYS A 119 9.20 2.95 -0.80
N ASN A 120 10.40 3.03 -1.40
CA ASN A 120 10.85 2.17 -2.49
C ASN A 120 12.25 1.56 -2.29
N GLU A 121 12.81 1.62 -1.08
CA GLU A 121 14.16 1.12 -0.79
C GLU A 121 14.10 -0.25 -0.07
N TRP A 122 14.46 -1.33 -0.79
CA TRP A 122 14.33 -2.69 -0.33
C TRP A 122 15.62 -3.48 -0.40
N ASP A 123 15.81 -4.44 0.54
CA ASP A 123 16.72 -5.57 0.41
C ASP A 123 15.90 -6.79 -0.04
N LEU A 124 16.34 -7.46 -1.11
CA LEU A 124 15.63 -8.58 -1.72
C LEU A 124 16.25 -9.91 -1.27
N TYR A 125 15.41 -10.92 -0.99
CA TYR A 125 15.80 -12.25 -0.54
C TYR A 125 15.17 -13.29 -1.48
N PHE A 126 15.83 -13.56 -2.61
CA PHE A 126 15.28 -14.42 -3.67
C PHE A 126 15.18 -15.90 -3.31
N ASP A 127 15.92 -16.35 -2.32
CA ASP A 127 15.90 -17.69 -1.73
C ASP A 127 14.76 -17.90 -0.72
N GLU A 128 14.18 -16.81 -0.20
CA GLU A 128 13.04 -16.85 0.70
C GLU A 128 11.73 -16.60 -0.07
N THR A 129 10.89 -17.64 -0.17
CA THR A 129 9.63 -17.57 -0.91
C THR A 129 8.45 -18.08 -0.08
N THR A 130 7.26 -17.58 -0.39
CA THR A 130 5.97 -18.03 0.17
C THR A 130 4.92 -18.03 -0.94
N GLU A 131 3.73 -18.56 -0.64
CA GLU A 131 2.59 -18.53 -1.53
C GLU A 131 1.50 -17.60 -1.00
N VAL A 132 0.96 -16.72 -1.85
CA VAL A 132 -0.20 -15.87 -1.55
C VAL A 132 -1.13 -15.92 -2.76
N LEU A 133 -2.39 -16.24 -2.56
CA LEU A 133 -3.38 -16.43 -3.65
C LEU A 133 -2.93 -17.43 -4.73
N GLY A 134 -2.26 -18.53 -4.35
CA GLY A 134 -1.74 -19.51 -5.30
C GLY A 134 -0.56 -19.01 -6.14
N LYS A 135 0.05 -17.87 -5.77
CA LYS A 135 1.15 -17.24 -6.48
C LYS A 135 2.42 -17.24 -5.66
N LYS A 136 3.53 -17.57 -6.31
CA LYS A 136 4.85 -17.51 -5.67
C LYS A 136 5.26 -16.07 -5.41
N CYS A 137 5.54 -15.75 -4.15
CA CYS A 137 6.00 -14.46 -3.69
C CYS A 137 7.40 -14.55 -3.10
N THR A 138 8.21 -13.55 -3.37
CA THR A 138 9.58 -13.40 -2.88
C THR A 138 9.62 -12.40 -1.73
N LYS A 139 10.49 -12.63 -0.75
CA LYS A 139 10.65 -11.75 0.41
C LYS A 139 11.46 -10.51 0.07
N ALA A 140 11.04 -9.39 0.63
CA ALA A 140 11.81 -8.14 0.68
C ALA A 140 11.69 -7.51 2.07
N VAL A 141 12.74 -6.82 2.52
CA VAL A 141 12.78 -6.11 3.81
C VAL A 141 13.09 -4.64 3.55
N TYR A 142 12.27 -3.76 4.11
CA TYR A 142 12.43 -2.32 3.90
C TYR A 142 13.67 -1.78 4.62
N LYS A 143 14.54 -1.06 3.89
CA LYS A 143 15.85 -0.64 4.40
C LYS A 143 15.77 0.32 5.59
N LYS A 144 14.81 1.26 5.54
CA LYS A 144 14.65 2.30 6.57
C LYS A 144 13.92 1.81 7.83
N ASN A 145 13.22 0.66 7.75
CA ASN A 145 12.57 0.03 8.89
C ASN A 145 12.55 -1.48 8.71
N ARG A 146 13.43 -2.20 9.39
CA ARG A 146 13.62 -3.65 9.26
C ARG A 146 12.44 -4.49 9.76
N SER A 147 11.50 -3.89 10.52
CA SER A 147 10.25 -4.56 10.91
C SER A 147 9.24 -4.66 9.78
N VAL A 148 9.46 -3.93 8.68
CA VAL A 148 8.60 -3.97 7.50
C VAL A 148 9.11 -5.04 6.54
N VAL A 149 8.30 -6.08 6.36
CA VAL A 149 8.59 -7.22 5.48
C VAL A 149 7.49 -7.31 4.43
N ALA A 150 7.89 -7.37 3.17
CA ALA A 150 7.01 -7.53 2.04
C ALA A 150 7.21 -8.89 1.36
N TRP A 151 6.13 -9.46 0.85
CA TRP A 151 6.12 -10.60 -0.05
C TRP A 151 5.52 -10.14 -1.37
N PHE A 152 6.35 -10.05 -2.40
CA PHE A 152 5.96 -9.53 -3.71
C PHE A 152 5.93 -10.62 -4.77
N CYS A 153 4.98 -10.51 -5.70
CA CYS A 153 4.75 -11.46 -6.78
C CYS A 153 5.24 -10.87 -8.11
N GLN A 154 6.25 -11.47 -8.71
CA GLN A 154 6.80 -11.03 -10.01
C GLN A 154 5.88 -11.33 -11.20
N GLU A 155 4.94 -12.30 -11.06
CA GLU A 155 3.92 -12.57 -12.09
C GLU A 155 2.96 -11.38 -12.29
N ILE A 156 2.91 -10.46 -11.32
CA ILE A 156 2.12 -9.23 -11.38
C ILE A 156 3.10 -8.06 -11.48
N PRO A 157 3.51 -7.66 -12.71
CA PRO A 157 4.58 -6.69 -12.92
C PRO A 157 4.12 -5.24 -12.64
N SER A 158 3.58 -5.03 -11.46
CA SER A 158 3.09 -3.74 -10.97
C SER A 158 3.78 -3.44 -9.64
N PRO A 159 4.69 -2.43 -9.55
CA PRO A 159 5.53 -2.19 -8.39
C PRO A 159 4.77 -1.46 -7.27
N VAL A 160 3.62 -1.97 -6.88
CA VAL A 160 2.68 -1.35 -5.91
C VAL A 160 2.43 -2.23 -4.71
N GLY A 161 1.98 -1.62 -3.60
CA GLY A 161 1.63 -2.33 -2.40
C GLY A 161 0.86 -1.49 -1.38
N PRO A 162 0.45 -2.10 -0.27
CA PRO A 162 -0.26 -1.43 0.82
C PRO A 162 0.53 -0.27 1.42
N CYS A 163 -0.16 0.67 2.05
CA CYS A 163 0.43 1.76 2.85
C CYS A 163 1.44 2.64 2.11
N GLY A 164 1.34 2.75 0.78
CA GLY A 164 2.26 3.53 -0.05
C GLY A 164 3.65 2.90 -0.25
N TYR A 165 3.85 1.63 0.12
CA TYR A 165 5.06 0.88 -0.21
C TYR A 165 5.05 0.46 -1.67
N ILE A 166 6.13 0.78 -2.41
CA ILE A 166 6.26 0.56 -3.85
C ILE A 166 7.68 0.12 -4.23
N GLY A 167 7.93 -0.07 -5.52
CA GLY A 167 9.29 -0.17 -6.09
C GLY A 167 9.89 -1.58 -6.04
N LEU A 168 9.14 -2.61 -5.67
CA LEU A 168 9.53 -4.00 -5.84
C LEU A 168 9.25 -4.45 -7.29
N PRO A 169 9.97 -5.46 -7.81
CA PRO A 169 9.75 -5.96 -9.18
C PRO A 169 8.47 -6.80 -9.31
N GLY A 170 7.38 -6.36 -8.67
CA GLY A 170 6.06 -6.99 -8.65
C GLY A 170 5.17 -6.45 -7.55
N ALA A 171 3.88 -6.78 -7.59
CA ALA A 171 2.92 -6.35 -6.59
C ALA A 171 3.18 -7.00 -5.22
N ILE A 172 3.10 -6.21 -4.16
CA ILE A 172 3.20 -6.71 -2.78
C ILE A 172 1.86 -7.35 -2.41
N LEU A 173 1.84 -8.67 -2.28
CA LEU A 173 0.62 -9.41 -1.92
C LEU A 173 0.48 -9.63 -0.41
N ARG A 174 1.59 -9.59 0.34
CA ARG A 174 1.55 -9.53 1.80
C ARG A 174 2.56 -8.51 2.30
N LEU A 175 2.13 -7.65 3.20
CA LEU A 175 2.97 -6.68 3.90
C LEU A 175 2.79 -6.84 5.40
N THR A 176 3.89 -7.04 6.12
CA THR A 176 3.92 -7.04 7.58
C THR A 176 4.63 -5.78 8.06
N THR A 177 4.05 -5.07 9.00
CA THR A 177 4.64 -3.93 9.71
C THR A 177 4.87 -4.31 11.17
N SER A 178 5.24 -3.37 12.03
CA SER A 178 5.35 -3.61 13.48
C SER A 178 4.01 -3.94 14.16
N SER A 179 2.89 -3.47 13.58
CA SER A 179 1.56 -3.54 14.21
C SER A 179 0.50 -4.21 13.35
N GLU A 180 0.72 -4.36 12.05
CA GLU A 180 -0.33 -4.78 11.11
C GLU A 180 0.21 -5.75 10.07
N ILE A 181 -0.66 -6.64 9.62
CA ILE A 181 -0.42 -7.55 8.49
C ILE A 181 -1.50 -7.27 7.46
N TYR A 182 -1.09 -6.94 6.25
CA TYR A 182 -1.95 -6.79 5.08
C TYR A 182 -1.76 -7.99 4.17
N GLU A 183 -2.81 -8.70 3.83
CA GLU A 183 -2.77 -9.84 2.92
C GLU A 183 -3.79 -9.68 1.81
N ALA A 184 -3.36 -9.89 0.57
CA ALA A 184 -4.23 -9.82 -0.60
C ALA A 184 -5.23 -10.99 -0.59
N GLU A 185 -6.52 -10.66 -0.78
CA GLU A 185 -7.63 -11.63 -0.89
C GLU A 185 -8.10 -11.83 -2.33
N SER A 186 -7.93 -10.79 -3.17
CA SER A 186 -8.27 -10.88 -4.58
C SER A 186 -7.52 -9.87 -5.43
N ILE A 187 -7.37 -10.18 -6.71
CA ILE A 187 -6.69 -9.36 -7.71
C ILE A 187 -7.57 -9.32 -8.95
N LEU A 188 -7.96 -8.12 -9.36
CA LEU A 188 -8.90 -7.91 -10.46
C LEU A 188 -8.34 -6.92 -11.49
N PRO A 189 -8.33 -7.26 -12.78
CA PRO A 189 -8.05 -6.29 -13.83
C PRO A 189 -9.21 -5.29 -13.94
N ILE A 190 -8.91 -4.01 -14.03
CA ILE A 190 -9.90 -2.97 -14.23
C ILE A 190 -9.83 -2.47 -15.66
N LYS A 191 -10.96 -2.58 -16.36
CA LYS A 191 -11.12 -2.04 -17.72
C LYS A 191 -11.61 -0.60 -17.64
N GLY A 192 -11.02 0.28 -18.44
CA GLY A 192 -11.38 1.68 -18.50
C GLY A 192 -10.56 2.57 -17.56
N GLN A 193 -10.91 3.85 -17.51
CA GLN A 193 -10.25 4.84 -16.67
C GLN A 193 -10.92 4.90 -15.30
N VAL A 194 -10.13 4.81 -14.24
CA VAL A 194 -10.58 5.06 -12.87
C VAL A 194 -10.00 6.40 -12.43
N LYS A 195 -10.87 7.27 -11.93
CA LYS A 195 -10.49 8.56 -11.35
C LYS A 195 -10.10 8.37 -9.90
N ILE A 196 -8.94 8.90 -9.52
CA ILE A 196 -8.52 8.96 -8.12
C ILE A 196 -8.90 10.34 -7.57
N GLU A 197 -9.79 10.37 -6.58
CA GLU A 197 -10.16 11.60 -5.89
C GLU A 197 -9.33 11.77 -4.61
N LEU A 198 -8.47 12.80 -4.62
CA LEU A 198 -7.65 13.16 -3.48
C LEU A 198 -8.49 13.89 -2.41
N PRO A 199 -8.12 13.77 -1.12
CA PRO A 199 -8.84 14.42 -0.05
C PRO A 199 -8.76 15.95 -0.17
N LYS A 200 -9.85 16.60 0.18
CA LYS A 200 -9.91 18.06 0.31
C LYS A 200 -9.38 18.47 1.69
N GLY A 201 -8.63 19.54 1.77
CA GLY A 201 -8.14 20.08 3.04
C GLY A 201 -6.73 20.66 2.97
N LYS A 202 -6.28 21.22 4.09
CA LYS A 202 -4.93 21.75 4.21
C LYS A 202 -3.92 20.60 4.27
N ILE A 203 -3.02 20.57 3.31
CA ILE A 203 -1.95 19.60 3.25
C ILE A 203 -0.83 20.02 4.22
N MET A 204 -0.42 19.10 5.07
CA MET A 204 0.71 19.26 5.98
C MET A 204 1.92 18.49 5.43
N GLN A 205 3.10 19.10 5.43
CA GLN A 205 4.33 18.40 5.07
C GLN A 205 4.67 17.33 6.09
N LYS A 206 5.18 16.17 5.64
CA LYS A 206 5.49 15.02 6.49
C LYS A 206 6.38 15.36 7.69
N PRO A 207 7.48 16.14 7.58
CA PRO A 207 8.30 16.49 8.75
C PRO A 207 7.53 17.29 9.80
N ALA A 208 6.62 18.19 9.37
CA ALA A 208 5.79 18.97 10.27
C ALA A 208 4.77 18.09 11.00
N PHE A 209 4.18 17.12 10.29
CA PHE A 209 3.28 16.14 10.89
C PHE A 209 4.00 15.26 11.92
N GLU A 210 5.17 14.72 11.60
CA GLU A 210 5.96 13.90 12.52
C GLU A 210 6.36 14.64 13.79
N LYS A 211 6.73 15.92 13.67
CA LYS A 211 7.00 16.79 14.83
C LYS A 211 5.76 16.98 15.71
N LEU A 212 4.59 17.23 15.08
CA LEU A 212 3.32 17.37 15.79
C LEU A 212 2.93 16.06 16.51
N GLN A 213 3.06 14.92 15.82
CA GLN A 213 2.77 13.60 16.36
C GLN A 213 3.65 13.30 17.58
N LYS A 214 4.97 13.54 17.48
CA LYS A 214 5.92 13.33 18.58
C LYS A 214 5.55 14.16 19.79
N LYS A 215 5.30 15.47 19.60
CA LYS A 215 4.87 16.38 20.67
C LYS A 215 3.59 15.87 21.36
N LYS A 216 2.61 15.41 20.57
CA LYS A 216 1.33 14.92 21.13
C LYS A 216 1.50 13.64 21.93
N ILE A 217 2.38 12.75 21.51
CA ILE A 217 2.73 11.52 22.25
C ILE A 217 3.38 11.87 23.59
N GLU A 218 4.31 12.83 23.61
CA GLU A 218 4.98 13.30 24.83
C GLU A 218 3.95 13.88 25.82
N GLU A 219 3.07 14.78 25.36
CA GLU A 219 1.99 15.35 26.17
C GLU A 219 1.07 14.28 26.80
N LEU A 220 0.75 13.23 26.03
CA LEU A 220 -0.13 12.14 26.52
C LEU A 220 0.58 11.28 27.57
N LYS A 221 1.88 11.03 27.44
CA LYS A 221 2.68 10.32 28.43
C LYS A 221 2.80 11.12 29.75
N GLU A 222 3.05 12.42 29.67
CA GLU A 222 3.11 13.30 30.84
C GLU A 222 1.79 13.39 31.60
N SER A 223 0.64 13.24 30.90
CA SER A 223 -0.69 13.24 31.52
C SER A 223 -1.08 11.91 32.18
N GLY A 224 -0.16 10.94 32.31
CA GLY A 224 -0.38 9.66 32.98
C GLY A 224 -1.21 8.65 32.18
N ASN A 225 -1.34 8.88 30.87
CA ASN A 225 -2.07 7.99 29.98
C ASN A 225 -1.09 7.02 29.29
N ASP A 226 -0.50 6.08 30.07
CA ASP A 226 0.49 5.11 29.62
C ASP A 226 -0.04 4.10 28.55
N ASN A 227 -1.33 4.15 28.25
CA ASN A 227 -1.99 3.24 27.29
C ASN A 227 -2.14 3.83 25.88
N VAL A 228 -1.35 4.84 25.50
CA VAL A 228 -1.40 5.39 24.13
C VAL A 228 -0.70 4.44 23.17
N ILE A 229 -1.47 3.54 22.57
CA ILE A 229 -1.03 2.79 21.40
C ILE A 229 -1.04 3.78 20.23
N VAL A 230 0.15 4.18 19.78
CA VAL A 230 0.31 4.96 18.55
C VAL A 230 0.25 3.96 17.39
N LEU A 231 -0.87 3.95 16.70
CA LEU A 231 -1.08 3.20 15.46
C LEU A 231 -0.45 3.93 14.27
#